data_b5712793eb7e554f2ae554c3daed7c20
#
_entry.id   b5712793eb7e554f2ae554c3daed7c20
#
_cell.length_a   1.000
_cell.length_b   1.000
_cell.length_c   1.000
_cell.angle_alpha   90.00
_cell.angle_beta   90.00
_cell.angle_gamma   90.00
#
_symmetry.space_group_name_H-M   'P 1'
#
loop_
_entity.id
_entity.type
_entity.pdbx_description
1 polymer ?
#
loop_
_entity_poly.entity_id
_entity_poly.type
_entity_poly.pdbx_seq_one_letter_code
_entity_poly.pdbx_strand_id
1 'polypeptide(L)'
;MKKKYVGSYGVLTDVPNKLKYIYLEDLKKSNENLGITILKCIEEKEEYIVVQSLGGKAKFRLKREIYEIKNKPKFNIGDKVRLFKYPVLEAKVSKICWHNKDKRIFYLLNVKNDKRKSTSRYYEDENKFEKI
;
A
#
# COMPACT_ATOMS: atom_id res chain seq x y z
N MET A 1 -27.25 9.19 0.76
CA MET A 1 -25.94 9.66 1.25
C MET A 1 -24.83 9.15 0.35
N LYS A 2 -23.97 10.04 -0.11
CA LYS A 2 -22.85 9.64 -0.98
C LYS A 2 -21.79 8.88 -0.16
N LYS A 3 -21.38 7.72 -0.65
CA LYS A 3 -20.30 6.95 -0.03
C LYS A 3 -18.97 7.63 -0.38
N LYS A 4 -18.25 8.08 0.63
CA LYS A 4 -17.01 8.84 0.48
C LYS A 4 -15.77 7.94 0.33
N TYR A 5 -15.78 6.80 0.99
CA TYR A 5 -14.58 5.99 1.16
C TYR A 5 -14.44 4.86 0.14
N VAL A 6 -15.55 4.28 -0.32
CA VAL A 6 -15.53 3.13 -1.24
C VAL A 6 -14.77 3.49 -2.52
N GLY A 7 -13.82 2.64 -2.90
CA GLY A 7 -12.98 2.84 -4.08
C GLY A 7 -11.76 3.71 -3.84
N SER A 8 -11.65 4.33 -2.66
CA SER A 8 -10.49 5.16 -2.33
C SER A 8 -9.28 4.32 -1.95
N TYR A 9 -8.11 4.91 -2.08
CA TYR A 9 -6.84 4.38 -1.58
C TYR A 9 -6.44 5.20 -0.38
N GLY A 10 -5.80 4.58 0.59
CA GLY A 10 -5.43 5.30 1.79
C GLY A 10 -4.46 4.55 2.68
N VAL A 11 -4.17 5.16 3.81
CA VAL A 11 -3.24 4.63 4.79
C VAL A 11 -3.84 4.81 6.18
N LEU A 12 -3.30 4.07 7.16
CA LEU A 12 -3.68 4.28 8.54
C LEU A 12 -3.02 5.56 9.06
N THR A 13 -3.83 6.39 9.69
CA THR A 13 -3.32 7.58 10.37
C THR A 13 -2.44 7.15 11.54
N ASP A 14 -1.30 7.83 11.72
CA ASP A 14 -0.39 7.54 12.82
C ASP A 14 -0.90 8.21 14.10
N VAL A 15 -1.64 7.43 14.90
CA VAL A 15 -2.21 7.91 16.17
C VAL A 15 -1.89 6.92 17.28
N PRO A 16 -1.82 7.38 18.53
CA PRO A 16 -1.70 6.47 19.68
C PRO A 16 -2.91 5.53 19.73
N ASN A 17 -2.67 4.29 20.16
CA ASN A 17 -3.74 3.30 20.35
C ASN A 17 -4.51 2.95 19.08
N LYS A 18 -3.80 2.82 17.94
CA LYS A 18 -4.43 2.42 16.66
C LYS A 18 -5.31 1.19 16.78
N LEU A 19 -4.92 0.24 17.63
CA LEU A 19 -5.60 -1.05 17.74
C LEU A 19 -7.06 -0.92 18.18
N LYS A 20 -7.42 0.15 18.89
CA LYS A 20 -8.80 0.34 19.31
C LYS A 20 -9.73 0.71 18.13
N TYR A 21 -9.15 1.11 16.99
CA TYR A 21 -9.91 1.46 15.77
C TYR A 21 -9.96 0.33 14.76
N ILE A 22 -9.29 -0.79 15.04
CA ILE A 22 -9.24 -1.95 14.16
C ILE A 22 -9.87 -3.13 14.88
N TYR A 23 -10.69 -3.90 14.19
CA TYR A 23 -11.33 -5.07 14.78
C TYR A 23 -10.28 -6.18 14.97
N LEU A 24 -10.07 -6.57 16.23
CA LEU A 24 -9.05 -7.56 16.59
C LEU A 24 -9.18 -8.89 15.85
N GLU A 25 -10.41 -9.31 15.60
CA GLU A 25 -10.66 -10.55 14.86
C GLU A 25 -10.02 -10.54 13.49
N ASP A 26 -10.02 -9.39 12.85
CA ASP A 26 -9.44 -9.25 11.51
C ASP A 26 -7.91 -9.25 11.56
N LEU A 27 -7.33 -8.68 12.60
CA LEU A 27 -5.87 -8.68 12.78
C LEU A 27 -5.29 -10.08 12.98
N LYS A 28 -6.05 -10.97 13.63
CA LYS A 28 -5.60 -12.33 13.89
C LYS A 28 -5.53 -13.18 12.63
N LYS A 29 -6.19 -12.77 11.56
CA LYS A 29 -6.25 -13.51 10.30
C LYS A 29 -5.07 -13.27 9.38
N SER A 30 -4.21 -12.30 9.70
CA SER A 30 -3.14 -11.88 8.82
C SER A 30 -1.92 -11.43 9.60
N ASN A 31 -0.74 -11.67 9.03
CA ASN A 31 0.53 -11.16 9.55
C ASN A 31 0.95 -9.85 8.87
N GLU A 32 0.02 -9.20 8.17
CA GLU A 32 0.34 -7.97 7.46
C GLU A 32 0.60 -6.80 8.40
N ASN A 33 1.60 -6.00 8.08
CA ASN A 33 1.87 -4.76 8.80
C ASN A 33 1.08 -3.63 8.14
N LEU A 34 -0.09 -3.33 8.70
CA LEU A 34 -0.98 -2.32 8.15
C LEU A 34 -0.40 -0.90 8.24
N GLY A 35 0.59 -0.69 9.10
CA GLY A 35 1.19 0.64 9.28
C GLY A 35 2.03 1.11 8.10
N ILE A 36 2.51 0.18 7.27
CA ILE A 36 3.34 0.52 6.10
C ILE A 36 2.67 0.13 4.79
N THR A 37 1.40 -0.25 4.82
CA THR A 37 0.70 -0.79 3.67
C THR A 37 -0.28 0.24 3.11
N ILE A 38 -0.36 0.31 1.78
CA ILE A 38 -1.40 1.07 1.11
C ILE A 38 -2.66 0.22 1.10
N LEU A 39 -3.77 0.80 1.50
CA LEU A 39 -5.05 0.13 1.61
C LEU A 39 -6.03 0.64 0.57
N LYS A 40 -6.93 -0.23 0.15
CA LYS A 40 -8.06 0.16 -0.71
C LYS A 40 -9.35 -0.11 0.06
N CYS A 41 -10.22 0.88 0.13
CA CYS A 41 -11.53 0.72 0.74
C CYS A 41 -12.45 0.03 -0.25
N ILE A 42 -12.95 -1.14 0.11
CA ILE A 42 -13.80 -1.95 -0.77
C ILE A 42 -15.26 -1.93 -0.37
N GLU A 43 -15.56 -1.51 0.85
CA GLU A 43 -16.93 -1.48 1.34
C GLU A 43 -17.06 -0.44 2.45
N GLU A 44 -18.22 0.21 2.51
CA GLU A 44 -18.49 1.22 3.52
C GLU A 44 -19.80 0.91 4.22
N LYS A 45 -19.76 0.74 5.54
CA LYS A 45 -20.91 0.50 6.40
C LYS A 45 -21.10 1.69 7.33
N GLU A 46 -22.21 1.71 8.09
CA GLU A 46 -22.47 2.81 9.03
C GLU A 46 -21.42 2.93 10.12
N GLU A 47 -20.99 1.81 10.70
CA GLU A 47 -20.09 1.79 11.84
C GLU A 47 -18.61 1.62 11.48
N TYR A 48 -18.33 1.14 10.27
CA TYR A 48 -16.95 0.85 9.85
C TYR A 48 -16.82 0.85 8.34
N ILE A 49 -15.59 0.85 7.89
CA ILE A 49 -15.25 0.60 6.49
C ILE A 49 -14.49 -0.72 6.41
N VAL A 50 -14.52 -1.36 5.25
CA VAL A 50 -13.74 -2.57 4.99
C VAL A 50 -12.64 -2.21 4.02
N VAL A 51 -11.39 -2.52 4.39
CA VAL A 51 -10.23 -2.24 3.57
C VAL A 51 -9.46 -3.52 3.26
N GLN A 52 -8.69 -3.48 2.19
CA GLN A 52 -7.84 -4.59 1.78
C GLN A 52 -6.48 -4.02 1.40
N SER A 53 -5.40 -4.65 1.87
CA SER A 53 -4.06 -4.21 1.49
C SER A 53 -3.81 -4.53 0.02
N LEU A 54 -3.08 -3.66 -0.66
CA LEU A 54 -2.71 -3.90 -2.05
C LEU A 54 -1.79 -5.12 -2.13
N GLY A 55 -2.17 -6.07 -2.97
CA GLY A 55 -1.46 -7.34 -3.12
C GLY A 55 -1.82 -8.38 -2.08
N GLY A 56 -2.56 -8.03 -1.04
CA GLY A 56 -3.03 -8.97 -0.02
C GLY A 56 -4.44 -9.44 -0.29
N LYS A 57 -4.81 -10.53 0.38
CA LYS A 57 -6.17 -11.08 0.26
C LYS A 57 -7.01 -10.81 1.50
N ALA A 58 -6.38 -10.47 2.61
CA ALA A 58 -7.07 -10.25 3.87
C ALA A 58 -7.83 -8.94 3.86
N LYS A 59 -9.03 -8.97 4.43
CA LYS A 59 -9.89 -7.80 4.57
C LYS A 59 -9.95 -7.41 6.03
N PHE A 60 -9.95 -6.11 6.29
CA PHE A 60 -9.95 -5.57 7.64
C PHE A 60 -11.07 -4.56 7.81
N ARG A 61 -11.76 -4.65 8.93
CA ARG A 61 -12.76 -3.64 9.32
C ARG A 61 -12.06 -2.57 10.14
N LEU A 62 -12.24 -1.33 9.75
CA LEU A 62 -11.64 -0.18 10.42
C LEU A 62 -12.70 0.86 10.76
N LYS A 63 -12.46 1.60 11.82
CA LYS A 63 -13.22 2.84 12.04
C LYS A 63 -12.66 3.92 11.11
N ARG A 64 -13.53 4.75 10.57
CA ARG A 64 -13.15 5.78 9.59
C ARG A 64 -12.08 6.74 10.09
N GLU A 65 -12.08 7.00 11.40
CA GLU A 65 -11.20 7.98 12.03
C GLU A 65 -9.73 7.74 11.79
N ILE A 66 -9.33 6.47 11.59
CA ILE A 66 -7.92 6.16 11.37
C ILE A 66 -7.55 5.93 9.90
N TYR A 67 -8.53 6.09 9.00
CA TYR A 67 -8.28 5.90 7.57
C TYR A 67 -8.10 7.26 6.90
N GLU A 68 -6.93 7.48 6.34
CA GLU A 68 -6.61 8.72 5.63
C GLU A 68 -6.54 8.46 4.13
N ILE A 69 -7.41 9.11 3.36
CA ILE A 69 -7.48 8.97 1.90
C ILE A 69 -6.24 9.58 1.26
N LYS A 70 -5.61 8.84 0.36
CA LYS A 70 -4.45 9.27 -0.42
C LYS A 70 -4.71 9.08 -1.92
N ASN A 71 -3.85 9.65 -2.73
CA ASN A 71 -3.92 9.44 -4.18
C ASN A 71 -3.62 7.99 -4.52
N LYS A 72 -4.25 7.51 -5.59
CA LYS A 72 -3.98 6.17 -6.08
C LYS A 72 -2.50 6.05 -6.49
N PRO A 73 -1.81 4.96 -6.09
CA PRO A 73 -0.45 4.73 -6.57
C PRO A 73 -0.39 4.66 -8.10
N LYS A 74 0.69 5.17 -8.68
CA LYS A 74 0.87 5.20 -10.14
C LYS A 74 1.08 3.82 -10.75
N PHE A 75 1.59 2.87 -9.97
CA PHE A 75 1.91 1.53 -10.44
C PHE A 75 1.11 0.50 -9.66
N ASN A 76 0.87 -0.65 -10.30
CA ASN A 76 0.19 -1.78 -9.67
C ASN A 76 1.20 -2.89 -9.36
N ILE A 77 0.89 -3.71 -8.37
CA ILE A 77 1.69 -4.90 -8.08
C ILE A 77 1.66 -5.80 -9.31
N GLY A 78 2.85 -6.28 -9.72
CA GLY A 78 3.00 -7.10 -10.91
C GLY A 78 3.31 -6.33 -12.17
N ASP A 79 3.25 -4.99 -12.14
CA ASP A 79 3.61 -4.18 -13.30
C ASP A 79 5.08 -4.39 -13.66
N LYS A 80 5.35 -4.56 -14.95
CA LYS A 80 6.70 -4.62 -15.49
C LYS A 80 7.21 -3.20 -15.66
N VAL A 81 8.39 -2.93 -15.13
CA VAL A 81 9.00 -1.60 -15.15
C VAL A 81 10.46 -1.69 -15.59
N ARG A 82 10.99 -0.55 -16.01
CA ARG A 82 12.39 -0.40 -16.43
C ARG A 82 13.02 0.69 -15.60
N LEU A 83 14.18 0.36 -15.02
CA LEU A 83 14.95 1.33 -14.24
C LEU A 83 15.68 2.29 -15.18
N PHE A 84 15.60 3.60 -14.94
CA PHE A 84 16.30 4.57 -15.78
C PHE A 84 17.82 4.43 -15.68
N LYS A 85 18.31 4.11 -14.49
CA LYS A 85 19.75 3.91 -14.26
C LYS A 85 20.28 2.65 -14.93
N TYR A 86 19.45 1.62 -15.08
CA TYR A 86 19.82 0.34 -15.68
C TYR A 86 18.75 -0.08 -16.68
N PRO A 87 18.67 0.58 -17.85
CA PRO A 87 17.55 0.38 -18.77
C PRO A 87 17.47 -1.00 -19.41
N VAL A 88 18.55 -1.79 -19.36
CA VAL A 88 18.53 -3.17 -19.87
C VAL A 88 17.93 -4.16 -18.88
N LEU A 89 17.73 -3.75 -17.64
CA LEU A 89 17.15 -4.63 -16.61
C LEU A 89 15.66 -4.44 -16.51
N GLU A 90 14.93 -5.55 -16.58
CA GLU A 90 13.49 -5.58 -16.28
C GLU A 90 13.28 -5.81 -14.80
N ALA A 91 12.24 -5.20 -14.26
CA ALA A 91 11.82 -5.44 -12.90
C ALA A 91 10.29 -5.52 -12.84
N LYS A 92 9.79 -6.05 -11.74
CA LYS A 92 8.35 -6.06 -11.46
C LYS A 92 8.10 -5.42 -10.11
N VAL A 93 7.01 -4.68 -10.02
CA VAL A 93 6.57 -4.14 -8.73
C VAL A 93 6.11 -5.29 -7.85
N SER A 94 6.84 -5.53 -6.75
CA SER A 94 6.50 -6.61 -5.82
C SER A 94 5.67 -6.14 -4.64
N LYS A 95 5.90 -4.91 -4.16
CA LYS A 95 5.13 -4.32 -3.07
C LYS A 95 4.97 -2.82 -3.28
N ILE A 96 3.85 -2.30 -2.77
CA ILE A 96 3.58 -0.87 -2.72
C ILE A 96 3.43 -0.52 -1.25
N CYS A 97 4.27 0.39 -0.77
CA CYS A 97 4.38 0.69 0.65
C CYS A 97 4.22 2.17 0.94
N TRP A 98 3.97 2.48 2.20
CA TRP A 98 3.82 3.83 2.70
C TRP A 98 4.90 4.12 3.74
N HIS A 99 5.61 5.24 3.57
CA HIS A 99 6.61 5.70 4.53
C HIS A 99 5.95 6.72 5.47
N ASN A 100 5.66 6.32 6.69
CA ASN A 100 4.91 7.15 7.65
C ASN A 100 5.61 8.46 7.99
N LYS A 101 6.91 8.43 8.17
CA LYS A 101 7.68 9.60 8.56
C LYS A 101 7.73 10.64 7.44
N ASP A 102 8.04 10.20 6.22
CA ASP A 102 8.20 11.08 5.06
C ASP A 102 6.90 11.35 4.31
N LYS A 103 5.83 10.63 4.66
CA LYS A 103 4.51 10.78 4.03
C LYS A 103 4.53 10.60 2.53
N ARG A 104 5.18 9.54 2.05
CA ARG A 104 5.24 9.25 0.61
C ARG A 104 5.19 7.76 0.32
N ILE A 105 4.79 7.45 -0.92
CA ILE A 105 4.69 6.09 -1.42
C ILE A 105 6.05 5.63 -1.93
N PHE A 106 6.41 4.39 -1.65
CA PHE A 106 7.57 3.75 -2.27
C PHE A 106 7.22 2.34 -2.73
N TYR A 107 8.00 1.86 -3.69
CA TYR A 107 7.84 0.55 -4.28
C TYR A 107 9.04 -0.32 -3.98
N LEU A 108 8.78 -1.61 -3.79
CA LEU A 108 9.84 -2.61 -3.80
C LEU A 108 9.76 -3.33 -5.15
N LEU A 109 10.89 -3.42 -5.82
CA LEU A 109 10.97 -4.00 -7.14
C LEU A 109 11.75 -5.32 -7.09
N ASN A 110 11.27 -6.29 -7.86
CA ASN A 110 11.97 -7.55 -8.08
C ASN A 110 12.68 -7.46 -9.43
N VAL A 111 14.00 -7.26 -9.40
CA VAL A 111 14.82 -7.09 -10.60
C VAL A 111 15.19 -8.46 -11.14
N LYS A 112 14.92 -8.68 -12.43
CA LYS A 112 15.22 -9.93 -13.11
C LYS A 112 16.73 -10.17 -13.14
N ASN A 113 17.16 -11.38 -12.78
CA ASN A 113 18.56 -11.80 -12.74
C ASN A 113 19.41 -11.08 -11.69
N ASP A 114 18.80 -10.34 -10.78
CA ASP A 114 19.53 -9.76 -9.66
C ASP A 114 19.59 -10.80 -8.53
N LYS A 115 20.80 -11.27 -8.25
CA LYS A 115 21.04 -12.22 -7.17
C LYS A 115 21.00 -11.59 -5.79
N ARG A 116 21.04 -10.27 -5.72
CA ARG A 116 20.96 -9.55 -4.45
C ARG A 116 19.48 -9.37 -4.09
N LYS A 117 19.14 -9.73 -2.85
CA LYS A 117 17.83 -9.39 -2.32
C LYS A 117 17.84 -7.88 -2.08
N SER A 118 17.47 -7.12 -3.10
CA SER A 118 17.45 -5.68 -2.99
C SER A 118 16.32 -5.26 -2.08
N THR A 119 16.66 -4.56 -1.01
CA THR A 119 15.70 -3.89 -0.14
C THR A 119 15.60 -2.41 -0.50
N SER A 120 16.13 -2.03 -1.66
CA SER A 120 16.10 -0.65 -2.13
C SER A 120 14.68 -0.16 -2.30
N ARG A 121 14.42 1.01 -1.76
CA ARG A 121 13.12 1.67 -1.87
C ARG A 121 13.13 2.63 -3.04
N TYR A 122 12.11 2.51 -3.91
CA TYR A 122 11.95 3.38 -5.06
C TYR A 122 10.76 4.29 -4.82
N TYR A 123 11.02 5.52 -4.38
CA TYR A 123 9.95 6.48 -4.05
C TYR A 123 9.27 6.98 -5.32
N GLU A 124 7.95 7.04 -5.26
CA GLU A 124 7.13 7.43 -6.42
C GLU A 124 7.49 8.82 -6.95
N ASP A 125 7.78 9.74 -6.05
CA ASP A 125 8.10 11.12 -6.40
C ASP A 125 9.53 11.34 -6.95
N GLU A 126 10.38 10.30 -6.92
CA GLU A 126 11.74 10.39 -7.42
C GLU A 126 11.92 9.98 -8.88
N ASN A 127 10.89 9.41 -9.51
CA ASN A 127 10.87 9.04 -10.94
C ASN A 127 12.10 8.24 -11.39
N LYS A 128 12.42 7.14 -10.70
CA LYS A 128 13.60 6.33 -11.02
C LYS A 128 13.33 5.18 -11.99
N PHE A 129 12.07 4.96 -12.36
CA PHE A 129 11.68 3.89 -13.26
C PHE A 129 10.38 4.24 -13.98
N GLU A 130 10.09 3.49 -15.05
CA GLU A 130 8.87 3.68 -15.84
C GLU A 130 8.23 2.33 -16.16
N LYS A 131 6.94 2.36 -16.46
CA LYS A 131 6.22 1.15 -16.89
C LYS A 131 6.60 0.82 -18.32
N ILE A 132 6.85 -0.47 -18.56
CA ILE A 132 7.15 -0.96 -19.91
C ILE A 132 5.86 -1.11 -20.71
#